data_81e372d6600dfde38b73a871ae262261
#
_entry.id   81e372d6600dfde38b73a871ae262261
#
_cell.length_a   1.000
_cell.length_b   1.000
_cell.length_c   1.000
_cell.angle_alpha   90.00
_cell.angle_beta   90.00
_cell.angle_gamma   90.00
#
_symmetry.space_group_name_H-M   'P 1'
#
loop_
_entity.id
_entity.type
_entity.pdbx_description
1 polymer ?
#
loop_
_entity_poly.entity_id
_entity_poly.type
_entity_poly.pdbx_seq_one_letter_code
_entity_poly.pdbx_strand_id
1 'polypeptide(L)'
;MVESVTTAKRRLAFVIWNFEITERGVFEQLVDRAHRQGFSTIRLHLSWFNAEKTPGVYDFAPYDEQIDYIASKGMDVILTVDLQRSVHRSENGVKTALDAVIDTDEFQYAYGADTHVPDTLYGTAMVSYASPRGIECMARFYGAAINHFAKRFGHKVIAYAYPTFTPYCETEYWCAGAYDYSVHMKRAFEAYLSSLYETAADLNLDLGTEYHTFAEVPMPADTDRSPLGVLFYQCRHKVLKALIDRLADVQKNEAPEIPFALQFGCVWDAASIRRCTLGFADLSEKADLVVVDDAPGFDHAFSMDYIAGALRDGGKEFGNEIDGYYMIENGTTTAEGYIEQGLTSYRHNASVQYVANWMVDEPLSNYGYIFSTVSQEYLEVEQPECVCEDAETEQIPVSLLRLFETGDARDYQDDYRRISDDGEHFCRLNIHDDLTAKVYPNSVAGRDIQIDVITPADVQKEEEKKSVKDTAMAVAALGAAAAILALGVAVKVFFSDRDDK
;
A
#
# COMPACT_ATOMS: atom_id res chain seq x y z
N MET A 1 -20.09 -33.88 10.78
CA MET A 1 -20.60 -32.69 11.46
C MET A 1 -20.15 -31.55 10.54
N VAL A 2 -21.09 -30.97 9.81
CA VAL A 2 -20.83 -29.78 9.00
C VAL A 2 -20.64 -28.68 10.03
N GLU A 3 -19.40 -28.20 10.18
CA GLU A 3 -19.15 -26.97 10.91
C GLU A 3 -19.97 -25.88 10.22
N SER A 4 -20.84 -25.24 10.97
CA SER A 4 -21.57 -24.07 10.49
C SER A 4 -20.53 -23.03 10.13
N VAL A 5 -20.34 -22.79 8.83
CA VAL A 5 -19.69 -21.61 8.35
C VAL A 5 -20.48 -20.44 8.96
N THR A 6 -19.91 -19.79 9.95
CA THR A 6 -20.43 -18.51 10.44
C THR A 6 -20.36 -17.58 9.24
N THR A 7 -21.49 -17.30 8.63
CA THR A 7 -21.57 -16.30 7.56
C THR A 7 -20.99 -15.01 8.12
N ALA A 8 -19.86 -14.61 7.58
CA ALA A 8 -19.24 -13.34 7.92
C ALA A 8 -20.29 -12.23 7.77
N LYS A 9 -20.33 -11.30 8.74
CA LYS A 9 -21.28 -10.19 8.69
C LYS A 9 -20.92 -9.32 7.50
N ARG A 10 -21.78 -9.27 6.49
CA ARG A 10 -21.63 -8.35 5.37
C ARG A 10 -21.63 -6.90 5.86
N ARG A 11 -20.76 -6.08 5.30
CA ARG A 11 -20.60 -4.65 5.63
C ARG A 11 -20.74 -3.77 4.41
N LEU A 12 -21.50 -2.73 4.55
CA LEU A 12 -21.50 -1.61 3.63
C LEU A 12 -20.82 -0.43 4.33
N ALA A 13 -19.64 -0.04 3.85
CA ALA A 13 -18.79 0.97 4.47
C ALA A 13 -18.79 2.27 3.67
N PHE A 14 -19.12 3.37 4.34
CA PHE A 14 -18.99 4.70 3.78
C PHE A 14 -17.59 5.24 4.06
N VAL A 15 -16.90 5.70 3.01
CA VAL A 15 -15.53 6.20 3.10
C VAL A 15 -15.53 7.68 3.46
N ILE A 16 -14.91 8.02 4.57
CA ILE A 16 -14.65 9.42 4.95
C ILE A 16 -13.15 9.70 4.79
N TRP A 17 -12.83 10.51 3.79
CA TRP A 17 -11.49 11.02 3.57
C TRP A 17 -11.19 12.14 4.58
N ASN A 18 -10.30 11.87 5.51
CA ASN A 18 -9.99 12.76 6.61
C ASN A 18 -8.53 13.24 6.53
N PHE A 19 -8.09 13.58 5.32
CA PHE A 19 -6.73 14.06 5.06
C PHE A 19 -6.41 15.33 5.86
N GLU A 20 -7.35 16.27 5.90
CA GLU A 20 -7.41 17.33 6.88
C GLU A 20 -8.54 16.95 7.85
N ILE A 21 -8.31 17.07 9.16
CA ILE A 21 -9.35 16.69 10.13
C ILE A 21 -10.63 17.45 9.79
N THR A 22 -11.64 16.70 9.38
CA THR A 22 -12.94 17.24 9.01
C THR A 22 -13.56 17.96 10.21
N GLU A 23 -14.05 19.17 10.03
CA GLU A 23 -14.75 19.92 11.08
C GLU A 23 -15.87 19.07 11.70
N ARG A 24 -15.97 19.10 13.00
CA ARG A 24 -16.88 18.25 13.79
C ARG A 24 -18.32 18.28 13.27
N GLY A 25 -18.88 19.45 12.98
CA GLY A 25 -20.27 19.56 12.52
C GLY A 25 -20.49 18.93 11.13
N VAL A 26 -19.50 19.05 10.25
CA VAL A 26 -19.54 18.43 8.91
C VAL A 26 -19.39 16.91 9.04
N PHE A 27 -18.45 16.45 9.87
CA PHE A 27 -18.24 15.05 10.14
C PHE A 27 -19.50 14.35 10.69
N GLU A 28 -20.11 14.93 11.71
CA GLU A 28 -21.35 14.42 12.32
C GLU A 28 -22.49 14.32 11.29
N GLN A 29 -22.63 15.31 10.38
CA GLN A 29 -23.62 15.27 9.30
C GLN A 29 -23.35 14.14 8.29
N LEU A 30 -22.08 13.88 7.95
CA LEU A 30 -21.71 12.78 7.05
C LEU A 30 -22.06 11.43 7.67
N VAL A 31 -21.68 11.21 8.94
CA VAL A 31 -21.99 9.98 9.67
C VAL A 31 -23.50 9.79 9.82
N ASP A 32 -24.25 10.83 10.19
CA ASP A 32 -25.70 10.77 10.29
C ASP A 32 -26.36 10.43 8.96
N ARG A 33 -25.83 10.93 7.85
CA ARG A 33 -26.32 10.63 6.52
C ARG A 33 -26.05 9.18 6.16
N ALA A 34 -24.82 8.72 6.32
CA ALA A 34 -24.45 7.33 6.07
C ALA A 34 -25.32 6.36 6.88
N HIS A 35 -25.51 6.66 8.18
CA HIS A 35 -26.38 5.86 9.05
C HIS A 35 -27.81 5.79 8.53
N ARG A 36 -28.43 6.94 8.15
CA ARG A 36 -29.79 6.96 7.58
C ARG A 36 -29.93 6.23 6.24
N GLN A 37 -28.84 6.12 5.49
CA GLN A 37 -28.78 5.38 4.22
C GLN A 37 -28.49 3.89 4.40
N GLY A 38 -28.37 3.41 5.64
CA GLY A 38 -28.19 1.99 5.93
C GLY A 38 -26.74 1.51 5.94
N PHE A 39 -25.75 2.41 5.86
CA PHE A 39 -24.36 2.01 6.05
C PHE A 39 -24.15 1.47 7.46
N SER A 40 -23.44 0.34 7.55
CA SER A 40 -23.14 -0.31 8.83
C SER A 40 -21.78 0.08 9.39
N THR A 41 -20.93 0.65 8.55
CA THR A 41 -19.52 0.86 8.83
C THR A 41 -19.06 2.21 8.28
N ILE A 42 -18.14 2.85 8.96
CA ILE A 42 -17.38 3.99 8.42
C ILE A 42 -15.94 3.54 8.19
N ARG A 43 -15.43 3.70 6.97
CA ARG A 43 -14.00 3.66 6.72
C ARG A 43 -13.43 5.03 7.05
N LEU A 44 -12.68 5.11 8.14
CA LEU A 44 -12.12 6.36 8.65
C LEU A 44 -10.63 6.44 8.37
N HIS A 45 -10.21 7.52 7.73
CA HIS A 45 -8.81 7.77 7.41
C HIS A 45 -8.13 8.56 8.53
N LEU A 46 -7.04 8.00 9.08
CA LEU A 46 -6.18 8.63 10.06
C LEU A 46 -4.88 9.09 9.39
N SER A 47 -4.63 10.38 9.36
CA SER A 47 -3.44 10.95 8.74
C SER A 47 -2.29 11.06 9.74
N TRP A 48 -1.13 10.51 9.41
CA TRP A 48 0.10 10.68 10.18
C TRP A 48 0.46 12.15 10.35
N PHE A 49 0.34 12.93 9.29
CA PHE A 49 0.60 14.36 9.30
C PHE A 49 -0.16 15.12 10.40
N ASN A 50 -1.43 14.78 10.60
CA ASN A 50 -2.27 15.44 11.60
C ASN A 50 -1.99 14.94 13.01
N ALA A 51 -1.68 13.65 13.15
CA ALA A 51 -1.54 13.01 14.46
C ALA A 51 -0.15 13.20 15.10
N GLU A 52 0.93 13.35 14.29
CA GLU A 52 2.30 13.52 14.80
C GLU A 52 2.93 14.81 14.25
N LYS A 53 2.57 15.96 14.82
CA LYS A 53 3.15 17.27 14.45
C LYS A 53 4.53 17.52 15.06
N THR A 54 4.85 16.80 16.11
CA THR A 54 6.16 16.79 16.75
C THR A 54 6.63 15.35 16.87
N PRO A 55 7.86 15.02 16.46
CA PRO A 55 8.33 13.63 16.45
C PRO A 55 8.12 12.94 17.81
N GLY A 56 7.43 11.79 17.79
CA GLY A 56 7.13 10.99 18.98
C GLY A 56 6.00 11.54 19.87
N VAL A 57 5.34 12.63 19.50
CA VAL A 57 4.21 13.20 20.22
C VAL A 57 2.94 13.05 19.39
N TYR A 58 2.07 12.16 19.81
CA TYR A 58 0.86 11.79 19.07
C TYR A 58 -0.38 12.46 19.66
N ASP A 59 -1.17 13.11 18.79
CA ASP A 59 -2.48 13.67 19.13
C ASP A 59 -3.57 12.88 18.39
N PHE A 60 -4.17 11.94 19.09
CA PHE A 60 -5.28 11.14 18.56
C PHE A 60 -6.65 11.66 19.03
N ALA A 61 -6.71 12.70 19.86
CA ALA A 61 -7.96 13.18 20.45
C ALA A 61 -9.05 13.54 19.40
N PRO A 62 -8.74 14.20 18.27
CA PRO A 62 -9.75 14.48 17.24
C PRO A 62 -10.36 13.20 16.64
N TYR A 63 -9.55 12.15 16.45
CA TYR A 63 -10.02 10.87 15.94
C TYR A 63 -10.81 10.08 16.99
N ASP A 64 -10.43 10.19 18.26
CA ASP A 64 -11.20 9.62 19.36
C ASP A 64 -12.64 10.15 19.39
N GLU A 65 -12.81 11.47 19.25
CA GLU A 65 -14.15 12.10 19.20
C GLU A 65 -14.95 11.62 17.98
N GLN A 66 -14.30 11.47 16.82
CA GLN A 66 -14.93 10.98 15.61
C GLN A 66 -15.41 9.52 15.76
N ILE A 67 -14.55 8.64 16.32
CA ILE A 67 -14.90 7.22 16.53
C ILE A 67 -15.97 7.08 17.59
N ASP A 68 -15.92 7.85 18.69
CA ASP A 68 -16.99 7.89 19.71
C ASP A 68 -18.35 8.26 19.06
N TYR A 69 -18.36 9.23 18.13
CA TYR A 69 -19.59 9.62 17.43
C TYR A 69 -20.11 8.51 16.53
N ILE A 70 -19.25 7.87 15.72
CA ILE A 70 -19.62 6.72 14.87
C ILE A 70 -20.22 5.59 15.74
N ALA A 71 -19.53 5.24 16.81
CA ALA A 71 -19.96 4.18 17.72
C ALA A 71 -21.32 4.50 18.41
N SER A 72 -21.59 5.79 18.69
CA SER A 72 -22.86 6.25 19.25
C SER A 72 -24.06 5.98 18.33
N LYS A 73 -23.83 5.80 17.01
CA LYS A 73 -24.85 5.41 16.02
C LYS A 73 -24.99 3.90 15.86
N GLY A 74 -24.22 3.10 16.60
CA GLY A 74 -24.19 1.64 16.46
C GLY A 74 -23.44 1.15 15.21
N MET A 75 -22.64 2.01 14.59
CA MET A 75 -21.79 1.68 13.44
C MET A 75 -20.39 1.27 13.93
N ASP A 76 -19.73 0.42 13.15
CA ASP A 76 -18.33 0.07 13.37
C ASP A 76 -17.39 0.89 12.44
N VAL A 77 -16.08 0.74 12.66
CA VAL A 77 -15.04 1.49 11.96
C VAL A 77 -14.06 0.52 11.30
N ILE A 78 -13.72 0.80 10.06
CA ILE A 78 -12.52 0.30 9.41
C ILE A 78 -11.52 1.45 9.44
N LEU A 79 -10.43 1.27 10.21
CA LEU A 79 -9.44 2.31 10.42
C LEU A 79 -8.31 2.19 9.41
N THR A 80 -8.17 3.17 8.53
CA THR A 80 -7.01 3.27 7.63
C THR A 80 -5.99 4.23 8.23
N VAL A 81 -4.75 3.78 8.36
CA VAL A 81 -3.65 4.58 8.90
C VAL A 81 -2.73 4.98 7.78
N ASP A 82 -2.79 6.23 7.37
CA ASP A 82 -1.93 6.79 6.35
C ASP A 82 -0.48 6.91 6.87
N LEU A 83 0.41 6.19 6.19
CA LEU A 83 1.84 6.15 6.50
C LEU A 83 2.68 6.95 5.51
N GLN A 84 2.03 7.72 4.64
CA GLN A 84 2.72 8.67 3.80
C GLN A 84 2.81 10.02 4.51
N ARG A 85 3.65 10.84 3.93
CA ARG A 85 3.61 12.25 4.15
C ARG A 85 2.43 12.82 3.37
N SER A 86 1.28 12.89 3.98
CA SER A 86 0.16 13.66 3.47
C SER A 86 0.46 15.15 3.69
N VAL A 87 1.12 15.79 2.75
CA VAL A 87 1.24 17.25 2.74
C VAL A 87 0.07 17.81 1.98
N HIS A 88 -1.06 17.88 2.59
CA HIS A 88 -2.02 18.82 2.12
C HIS A 88 -1.50 20.21 2.43
N ARG A 89 -0.89 20.84 1.38
CA ARG A 89 -0.60 22.25 1.27
C ARG A 89 0.07 22.88 2.48
N SER A 90 1.36 22.73 2.59
CA SER A 90 2.10 23.73 3.34
C SER A 90 2.19 25.02 2.53
N GLU A 91 1.09 25.69 2.29
CA GLU A 91 1.11 27.08 1.81
C GLU A 91 1.95 27.98 2.74
N ASN A 92 2.25 27.49 3.93
CA ASN A 92 2.96 28.22 4.99
C ASN A 92 4.32 27.62 5.37
N GLY A 93 4.87 26.67 4.61
CA GLY A 93 6.19 26.10 4.88
C GLY A 93 6.28 25.31 6.21
N VAL A 94 5.18 24.83 6.75
CA VAL A 94 5.16 24.00 7.96
C VAL A 94 5.77 22.64 7.60
N LYS A 95 6.89 22.30 8.24
CA LYS A 95 7.48 20.97 8.14
C LYS A 95 6.57 19.96 8.84
N THR A 96 6.33 18.84 8.18
CA THR A 96 5.60 17.71 8.78
C THR A 96 6.48 17.01 9.82
N ALA A 97 5.88 16.23 10.72
CA ALA A 97 6.65 15.36 11.62
C ALA A 97 7.57 14.42 10.84
N LEU A 98 7.13 13.95 9.68
CA LEU A 98 7.91 13.10 8.78
C LEU A 98 9.16 13.84 8.25
N ASP A 99 9.04 15.09 7.82
CA ASP A 99 10.19 15.92 7.40
C ASP A 99 11.23 16.14 8.49
N ALA A 100 10.78 16.17 9.74
CA ALA A 100 11.68 16.34 10.88
C ALA A 100 12.39 15.04 11.26
N VAL A 101 11.83 13.88 10.87
CA VAL A 101 12.30 12.54 11.28
C VAL A 101 13.08 11.86 10.15
N ILE A 102 12.72 12.13 8.89
CA ILE A 102 13.25 11.44 7.71
C ILE A 102 13.99 12.44 6.82
N ASP A 103 15.22 12.10 6.47
CA ASP A 103 16.02 12.86 5.50
C ASP A 103 15.47 12.67 4.06
N THR A 104 15.80 13.58 3.15
CA THR A 104 15.33 13.52 1.76
C THR A 104 15.78 12.25 1.02
N ASP A 105 16.90 11.66 1.42
CA ASP A 105 17.40 10.41 0.82
C ASP A 105 16.50 9.19 1.10
N GLU A 106 15.63 9.30 2.10
CA GLU A 106 14.69 8.25 2.48
C GLU A 106 13.40 8.23 1.63
N PHE A 107 13.23 9.22 0.73
CA PHE A 107 12.04 9.30 -0.13
C PHE A 107 12.19 8.49 -1.42
N GLN A 108 11.06 8.13 -2.01
CA GLN A 108 11.00 7.55 -3.34
C GLN A 108 11.38 8.56 -4.40
N TYR A 109 12.05 8.06 -5.45
CA TYR A 109 12.40 8.83 -6.65
C TYR A 109 11.64 8.25 -7.84
N ALA A 110 11.22 9.12 -8.75
CA ALA A 110 10.68 8.69 -10.03
C ALA A 110 11.79 8.20 -10.96
N TYR A 111 11.43 7.38 -11.94
CA TYR A 111 12.36 6.87 -12.96
C TYR A 111 13.08 8.03 -13.68
N GLY A 112 14.40 7.99 -13.68
CA GLY A 112 15.24 9.00 -14.32
C GLY A 112 15.27 10.37 -13.61
N ALA A 113 14.72 10.50 -12.41
CA ALA A 113 14.80 11.73 -11.63
C ALA A 113 16.03 11.74 -10.72
N ASP A 114 16.66 12.91 -10.58
CA ASP A 114 17.80 13.13 -9.69
C ASP A 114 17.37 13.52 -8.27
N THR A 115 16.09 13.85 -8.08
CA THR A 115 15.51 14.24 -6.80
C THR A 115 14.18 13.56 -6.60
N HIS A 116 13.74 13.42 -5.33
CA HIS A 116 12.39 12.95 -5.07
C HIS A 116 11.38 13.89 -5.76
N VAL A 117 10.38 13.26 -6.37
CA VAL A 117 9.30 14.00 -7.03
C VAL A 117 8.07 13.89 -6.12
N PRO A 118 7.59 15.03 -5.56
CA PRO A 118 6.33 15.02 -4.85
C PRO A 118 5.20 14.62 -5.81
N ASP A 119 4.23 13.88 -5.31
CA ASP A 119 3.00 13.65 -6.05
C ASP A 119 2.39 15.00 -6.45
N THR A 120 2.13 15.15 -7.75
CA THR A 120 1.62 16.42 -8.32
C THR A 120 0.19 16.72 -7.87
N LEU A 121 -0.58 15.70 -7.47
CA LEU A 121 -1.97 15.88 -7.05
C LEU A 121 -2.07 16.41 -5.62
N TYR A 122 -1.22 15.90 -4.71
CA TYR A 122 -1.26 16.20 -3.28
C TYR A 122 0.03 16.84 -2.75
N GLY A 123 1.04 16.99 -3.59
CA GLY A 123 2.34 17.52 -3.18
C GLY A 123 3.10 16.63 -2.19
N THR A 124 2.82 15.34 -2.19
CA THR A 124 3.31 14.37 -1.22
C THR A 124 4.60 13.72 -1.69
N ALA A 125 5.63 13.71 -0.83
CA ALA A 125 6.82 12.90 -1.05
C ALA A 125 6.65 11.57 -0.28
N MET A 126 6.67 10.46 -1.00
CA MET A 126 6.48 9.12 -0.44
C MET A 126 7.79 8.57 0.12
N VAL A 127 7.72 7.92 1.27
CA VAL A 127 8.87 7.22 1.86
C VAL A 127 9.21 6.00 1.00
N SER A 128 10.49 5.77 0.75
CA SER A 128 10.96 4.56 0.07
C SER A 128 10.63 3.31 0.91
N TYR A 129 9.98 2.34 0.30
CA TYR A 129 9.66 1.07 0.98
C TYR A 129 10.89 0.19 1.18
N ALA A 130 12.03 0.53 0.59
CA ALA A 130 13.33 -0.08 0.83
C ALA A 130 14.18 0.70 1.85
N SER A 131 13.70 1.85 2.38
CA SER A 131 14.42 2.62 3.38
C SER A 131 14.27 2.01 4.77
N PRO A 132 15.35 1.55 5.41
CA PRO A 132 15.29 0.99 6.76
C PRO A 132 14.73 1.97 7.80
N ARG A 133 15.18 3.22 7.73
CA ARG A 133 14.75 4.26 8.65
C ARG A 133 13.29 4.65 8.38
N GLY A 134 12.91 4.75 7.11
CA GLY A 134 11.54 5.03 6.71
C GLY A 134 10.56 3.97 7.21
N ILE A 135 10.90 2.70 7.02
CA ILE A 135 10.12 1.56 7.52
C ILE A 135 9.95 1.62 9.04
N GLU A 136 11.01 1.91 9.79
CA GLU A 136 10.93 1.97 11.25
C GLU A 136 10.08 3.16 11.73
N CYS A 137 10.15 4.30 11.06
CA CYS A 137 9.29 5.43 11.37
C CYS A 137 7.81 5.12 11.10
N MET A 138 7.50 4.46 9.97
CA MET A 138 6.15 3.99 9.66
C MET A 138 5.67 2.97 10.69
N ALA A 139 6.48 1.98 11.03
CA ALA A 139 6.16 0.94 12.01
C ALA A 139 5.88 1.52 13.41
N ARG A 140 6.69 2.49 13.84
CA ARG A 140 6.52 3.17 15.12
C ARG A 140 5.19 3.94 15.19
N PHE A 141 4.89 4.76 14.17
CA PHE A 141 3.64 5.51 14.13
C PHE A 141 2.44 4.58 14.06
N TYR A 142 2.48 3.59 13.15
CA TYR A 142 1.43 2.58 12.99
C TYR A 142 1.14 1.86 14.30
N GLY A 143 2.19 1.35 14.97
CA GLY A 143 2.05 0.66 16.24
C GLY A 143 1.44 1.55 17.33
N ALA A 144 1.86 2.81 17.44
CA ALA A 144 1.31 3.76 18.38
C ALA A 144 -0.19 4.02 18.14
N ALA A 145 -0.58 4.21 16.87
CA ALA A 145 -1.98 4.44 16.51
C ALA A 145 -2.85 3.22 16.82
N ILE A 146 -2.45 2.03 16.35
CA ILE A 146 -3.23 0.80 16.55
C ILE A 146 -3.35 0.47 18.03
N ASN A 147 -2.28 0.58 18.81
CA ASN A 147 -2.31 0.35 20.25
C ASN A 147 -3.28 1.29 20.97
N HIS A 148 -3.28 2.59 20.59
CA HIS A 148 -4.17 3.58 21.18
C HIS A 148 -5.65 3.23 20.94
N PHE A 149 -6.03 3.00 19.67
CA PHE A 149 -7.41 2.77 19.30
C PHE A 149 -7.93 1.39 19.75
N ALA A 150 -7.09 0.36 19.72
CA ALA A 150 -7.43 -0.95 20.26
C ALA A 150 -7.73 -0.89 21.76
N LYS A 151 -6.88 -0.22 22.54
CA LYS A 151 -7.10 -0.05 23.99
C LYS A 151 -8.34 0.75 24.31
N ARG A 152 -8.66 1.77 23.52
CA ARG A 152 -9.79 2.64 23.77
C ARG A 152 -11.11 2.03 23.33
N PHE A 153 -11.17 1.43 22.13
CA PHE A 153 -12.40 1.01 21.49
C PHE A 153 -12.54 -0.51 21.33
N GLY A 154 -11.42 -1.23 21.13
CA GLY A 154 -11.38 -2.66 20.90
C GLY A 154 -12.08 -3.11 19.61
N HIS A 155 -12.10 -4.43 19.39
CA HIS A 155 -12.65 -5.04 18.17
C HIS A 155 -14.18 -4.89 17.99
N LYS A 156 -14.89 -4.46 19.02
CA LYS A 156 -16.35 -4.23 18.92
C LYS A 156 -16.69 -2.96 18.15
N VAL A 157 -15.74 -2.01 18.11
CA VAL A 157 -15.87 -0.74 17.39
C VAL A 157 -14.93 -0.70 16.19
N ILE A 158 -13.68 -1.14 16.36
CA ILE A 158 -12.73 -1.22 15.25
C ILE A 158 -12.84 -2.60 14.62
N ALA A 159 -13.56 -2.70 13.49
CA ALA A 159 -13.80 -3.96 12.81
C ALA A 159 -12.52 -4.49 12.11
N TYR A 160 -11.76 -3.60 11.48
CA TYR A 160 -10.49 -3.85 10.81
C TYR A 160 -9.59 -2.63 10.92
N ALA A 161 -8.28 -2.85 10.78
CA ALA A 161 -7.33 -1.77 10.61
C ALA A 161 -6.26 -2.16 9.62
N TYR A 162 -5.73 -1.19 8.86
CA TYR A 162 -4.64 -1.42 7.92
C TYR A 162 -3.84 -0.16 7.60
N PRO A 163 -2.56 -0.32 7.22
CA PRO A 163 -1.73 0.78 6.75
C PRO A 163 -2.07 1.15 5.31
N THR A 164 -1.93 2.42 4.95
CA THR A 164 -2.03 2.89 3.58
C THR A 164 -0.76 3.61 3.15
N PHE A 165 -0.37 3.46 1.88
CA PHE A 165 0.91 3.93 1.34
C PHE A 165 0.74 4.92 0.19
N THR A 166 -0.45 4.99 -0.40
CA THR A 166 -0.72 5.87 -1.54
C THR A 166 -1.63 7.03 -1.15
N PRO A 167 -1.66 8.12 -1.92
CA PRO A 167 -2.59 9.23 -1.68
C PRO A 167 -4.07 8.84 -1.72
N TYR A 168 -4.41 7.73 -2.36
CA TYR A 168 -5.79 7.22 -2.43
C TYR A 168 -6.09 6.12 -1.41
N CYS A 169 -5.14 5.87 -0.47
CA CYS A 169 -5.30 4.94 0.65
C CYS A 169 -5.22 3.46 0.30
N GLU A 170 -4.46 3.09 -0.71
CA GLU A 170 -4.12 1.70 -1.01
C GLU A 170 -2.76 1.32 -0.39
N THR A 171 -2.56 0.00 -0.27
CA THR A 171 -1.36 -0.62 0.30
C THR A 171 -0.44 -1.11 -0.83
N GLU A 172 0.06 -0.20 -1.67
CA GLU A 172 0.80 -0.52 -2.90
C GLU A 172 1.77 0.60 -3.30
N TYR A 173 2.45 0.46 -4.45
CA TYR A 173 3.16 1.60 -5.05
C TYR A 173 2.19 2.53 -5.76
N TRP A 174 2.46 3.83 -5.69
CA TRP A 174 1.63 4.83 -6.34
C TRP A 174 1.62 4.69 -7.87
N CYS A 175 0.42 4.61 -8.46
CA CYS A 175 0.25 4.34 -9.89
C CYS A 175 0.44 5.56 -10.80
N ALA A 176 0.47 6.78 -10.27
CA ALA A 176 0.61 8.00 -11.08
C ALA A 176 2.03 8.19 -11.66
N GLY A 177 3.01 7.41 -11.22
CA GLY A 177 4.37 7.45 -11.73
C GLY A 177 5.09 6.11 -11.59
N ALA A 178 6.28 6.02 -12.18
CA ALA A 178 7.16 4.88 -12.00
C ALA A 178 8.00 5.09 -10.72
N TYR A 179 7.73 4.31 -9.68
CA TYR A 179 8.39 4.32 -8.37
C TYR A 179 8.76 2.88 -7.95
N ASP A 180 9.72 2.61 -7.08
CA ASP A 180 10.68 3.48 -6.44
C ASP A 180 12.05 3.36 -7.15
N TYR A 181 12.75 4.47 -7.32
CA TYR A 181 14.10 4.51 -7.92
C TYR A 181 15.10 5.20 -7.00
N SER A 182 14.87 5.13 -5.70
CA SER A 182 15.77 5.65 -4.67
C SER A 182 17.07 4.84 -4.58
N VAL A 183 18.05 5.41 -3.89
CA VAL A 183 19.30 4.71 -3.55
C VAL A 183 19.03 3.45 -2.71
N HIS A 184 18.00 3.45 -1.89
CA HIS A 184 17.61 2.29 -1.08
C HIS A 184 17.05 1.17 -1.95
N MET A 185 16.18 1.48 -2.92
CA MET A 185 15.67 0.50 -3.88
C MET A 185 16.80 -0.04 -4.76
N LYS A 186 17.76 0.81 -5.17
CA LYS A 186 18.95 0.34 -5.91
C LYS A 186 19.72 -0.71 -5.12
N ARG A 187 19.98 -0.46 -3.83
CA ARG A 187 20.65 -1.43 -2.94
C ARG A 187 19.84 -2.70 -2.74
N ALA A 188 18.51 -2.58 -2.59
CA ALA A 188 17.63 -3.73 -2.49
C ALA A 188 17.67 -4.58 -3.77
N PHE A 189 17.71 -3.94 -4.95
CA PHE A 189 17.82 -4.64 -6.21
C PHE A 189 19.16 -5.35 -6.38
N GLU A 190 20.27 -4.73 -6.03
CA GLU A 190 21.59 -5.38 -5.99
C GLU A 190 21.61 -6.59 -5.06
N ALA A 191 21.05 -6.45 -3.85
CA ALA A 191 20.91 -7.54 -2.90
C ALA A 191 20.02 -8.67 -3.44
N TYR A 192 18.91 -8.32 -4.09
CA TYR A 192 18.02 -9.28 -4.72
C TYR A 192 18.74 -10.08 -5.81
N LEU A 193 19.45 -9.41 -6.73
CA LEU A 193 20.21 -10.09 -7.78
C LEU A 193 21.29 -11.01 -7.21
N SER A 194 22.04 -10.55 -6.18
CA SER A 194 23.06 -11.36 -5.53
C SER A 194 22.48 -12.54 -4.73
N SER A 195 21.20 -12.53 -4.39
CA SER A 195 20.52 -13.67 -3.78
C SER A 195 20.11 -14.74 -4.80
N LEU A 196 19.87 -14.31 -6.06
CA LEU A 196 19.49 -15.22 -7.15
C LEU A 196 20.70 -15.78 -7.90
N TYR A 197 21.76 -15.01 -8.05
CA TYR A 197 22.94 -15.36 -8.85
C TYR A 197 24.18 -15.37 -8.00
N GLU A 198 25.07 -16.32 -8.28
CA GLU A 198 26.35 -16.39 -7.57
C GLU A 198 27.28 -15.27 -8.03
N THR A 199 27.27 -14.97 -9.32
CA THR A 199 28.08 -13.93 -9.95
C THR A 199 27.27 -13.09 -10.95
N ALA A 200 27.78 -11.90 -11.29
CA ALA A 200 27.21 -11.11 -12.38
C ALA A 200 27.32 -11.84 -13.75
N ALA A 201 28.30 -12.74 -13.91
CA ALA A 201 28.42 -13.54 -15.15
C ALA A 201 27.24 -14.51 -15.33
N ASP A 202 26.72 -15.09 -14.23
CA ASP A 202 25.54 -15.97 -14.29
C ASP A 202 24.28 -15.18 -14.69
N LEU A 203 24.14 -13.98 -14.15
CA LEU A 203 23.07 -13.05 -14.58
C LEU A 203 23.20 -12.67 -16.05
N ASN A 204 24.42 -12.39 -16.52
CA ASN A 204 24.68 -12.02 -17.92
C ASN A 204 24.29 -13.13 -18.88
N LEU A 205 24.43 -14.41 -18.50
CA LEU A 205 23.96 -15.53 -19.34
C LEU A 205 22.44 -15.53 -19.52
N ASP A 206 21.69 -15.16 -18.51
CA ASP A 206 20.21 -15.10 -18.58
C ASP A 206 19.71 -13.83 -19.30
N LEU A 207 20.43 -12.72 -19.16
CA LEU A 207 20.01 -11.43 -19.75
C LEU A 207 20.65 -11.13 -21.10
N GLY A 208 21.72 -11.84 -21.49
CA GLY A 208 22.51 -11.53 -22.68
C GLY A 208 23.27 -10.21 -22.55
N THR A 209 23.81 -9.91 -21.37
CA THR A 209 24.50 -8.66 -21.01
C THR A 209 25.97 -8.90 -20.63
N GLU A 210 26.70 -7.83 -20.25
CA GLU A 210 28.13 -7.89 -19.92
C GLU A 210 28.48 -7.08 -18.67
N TYR A 211 27.61 -7.09 -17.64
CA TYR A 211 27.88 -6.41 -16.37
C TYR A 211 29.04 -7.09 -15.63
N HIS A 212 29.92 -6.32 -15.01
CA HIS A 212 31.01 -6.83 -14.18
C HIS A 212 30.60 -7.06 -12.73
N THR A 213 29.63 -6.28 -12.25
CA THR A 213 29.10 -6.35 -10.88
C THR A 213 27.59 -6.13 -10.89
N PHE A 214 26.90 -6.58 -9.84
CA PHE A 214 25.46 -6.29 -9.69
C PHE A 214 25.17 -4.78 -9.54
N ALA A 215 26.14 -4.00 -9.03
CA ALA A 215 26.00 -2.55 -8.91
C ALA A 215 25.88 -1.83 -10.27
N GLU A 216 26.42 -2.41 -11.34
CA GLU A 216 26.31 -1.87 -12.70
C GLU A 216 24.95 -2.13 -13.36
N VAL A 217 24.18 -3.10 -12.84
CA VAL A 217 22.86 -3.43 -13.39
C VAL A 217 21.90 -2.26 -13.14
N PRO A 218 21.33 -1.63 -14.17
CA PRO A 218 20.39 -0.52 -13.98
C PRO A 218 19.07 -1.03 -13.42
N MET A 219 18.34 -0.18 -12.68
CA MET A 219 16.92 -0.39 -12.44
C MET A 219 16.16 -0.06 -13.72
N PRO A 220 15.47 -1.01 -14.35
CA PRO A 220 14.73 -0.76 -15.60
C PRO A 220 13.47 0.07 -15.33
N ALA A 221 12.88 0.66 -16.37
CA ALA A 221 11.57 1.28 -16.26
C ALA A 221 10.50 0.25 -15.82
N ASP A 222 9.46 0.69 -15.13
CA ASP A 222 8.33 -0.17 -14.73
C ASP A 222 7.54 -0.73 -15.93
N THR A 223 7.70 -0.12 -17.10
CA THR A 223 7.14 -0.58 -18.36
C THR A 223 7.99 -1.63 -19.07
N ASP A 224 9.19 -1.93 -18.57
CA ASP A 224 10.07 -2.94 -19.14
C ASP A 224 9.50 -4.35 -18.92
N ARG A 225 9.29 -5.08 -20.00
CA ARG A 225 8.78 -6.46 -20.01
C ARG A 225 9.86 -7.49 -20.31
N SER A 226 11.12 -7.06 -20.40
CA SER A 226 12.28 -7.94 -20.55
C SER A 226 12.53 -8.80 -19.30
N PRO A 227 13.40 -9.81 -19.38
CA PRO A 227 13.82 -10.55 -18.20
C PRO A 227 14.33 -9.67 -17.07
N LEU A 228 15.01 -8.55 -17.36
CA LEU A 228 15.45 -7.58 -16.35
C LEU A 228 14.25 -6.86 -15.70
N GLY A 229 13.23 -6.51 -16.48
CA GLY A 229 11.98 -5.94 -15.97
C GLY A 229 11.25 -6.90 -15.03
N VAL A 230 11.21 -8.19 -15.34
CA VAL A 230 10.66 -9.23 -14.44
C VAL A 230 11.44 -9.30 -13.13
N LEU A 231 12.77 -9.31 -13.17
CA LEU A 231 13.61 -9.35 -11.97
C LEU A 231 13.40 -8.10 -11.09
N PHE A 232 13.25 -6.95 -11.71
CA PHE A 232 12.99 -5.71 -10.97
C PHE A 232 11.57 -5.68 -10.36
N TYR A 233 10.56 -6.15 -11.10
CA TYR A 233 9.22 -6.33 -10.56
C TYR A 233 9.22 -7.25 -9.34
N GLN A 234 9.87 -8.42 -9.44
CA GLN A 234 9.99 -9.37 -8.34
C GLN A 234 10.71 -8.76 -7.12
N CYS A 235 11.75 -7.96 -7.33
CA CYS A 235 12.43 -7.24 -6.26
C CYS A 235 11.47 -6.26 -5.57
N ARG A 236 10.78 -5.41 -6.34
CA ARG A 236 9.80 -4.44 -5.80
C ARG A 236 8.68 -5.14 -5.04
N HIS A 237 8.19 -6.25 -5.57
CA HIS A 237 7.16 -7.07 -4.92
C HIS A 237 7.64 -7.59 -3.54
N LYS A 238 8.86 -8.12 -3.46
CA LYS A 238 9.43 -8.60 -2.19
C LYS A 238 9.66 -7.47 -1.19
N VAL A 239 10.09 -6.30 -1.66
CA VAL A 239 10.23 -5.11 -0.80
C VAL A 239 8.88 -4.67 -0.24
N LEU A 240 7.85 -4.62 -1.08
CA LEU A 240 6.48 -4.27 -0.65
C LEU A 240 5.93 -5.32 0.33
N LYS A 241 6.11 -6.62 0.02
CA LYS A 241 5.71 -7.69 0.94
C LYS A 241 6.39 -7.58 2.30
N ALA A 242 7.70 -7.34 2.32
CA ALA A 242 8.45 -7.21 3.56
C ALA A 242 7.94 -6.04 4.42
N LEU A 243 7.59 -4.91 3.82
CA LEU A 243 6.96 -3.79 4.52
C LEU A 243 5.58 -4.16 5.08
N ILE A 244 4.72 -4.75 4.25
CA ILE A 244 3.38 -5.20 4.66
C ILE A 244 3.49 -6.20 5.83
N ASP A 245 4.34 -7.20 5.69
CA ASP A 245 4.57 -8.23 6.73
C ASP A 245 5.06 -7.61 8.05
N ARG A 246 5.96 -6.61 7.97
CA ARG A 246 6.46 -5.89 9.14
C ARG A 246 5.34 -5.15 9.87
N LEU A 247 4.45 -4.49 9.13
CA LEU A 247 3.34 -3.74 9.72
C LEU A 247 2.24 -4.67 10.27
N ALA A 248 1.98 -5.79 9.59
CA ALA A 248 1.09 -6.83 10.11
C ALA A 248 1.60 -7.40 11.44
N ASP A 249 2.92 -7.66 11.55
CA ASP A 249 3.54 -8.12 12.80
C ASP A 249 3.46 -7.05 13.90
N VAL A 250 3.60 -5.77 13.55
CA VAL A 250 3.37 -4.66 14.50
C VAL A 250 1.94 -4.68 15.00
N GLN A 251 0.94 -4.76 14.11
CA GLN A 251 -0.46 -4.81 14.53
C GLN A 251 -0.75 -6.03 15.41
N LYS A 252 -0.26 -7.20 15.02
CA LYS A 252 -0.45 -8.42 15.79
C LYS A 252 0.15 -8.33 17.20
N ASN A 253 1.25 -7.60 17.36
CA ASN A 253 1.89 -7.41 18.66
C ASN A 253 1.19 -6.35 19.52
N GLU A 254 0.72 -5.26 18.90
CA GLU A 254 0.13 -4.13 19.61
C GLU A 254 -1.38 -4.27 19.87
N ALA A 255 -2.10 -4.97 18.97
CA ALA A 255 -3.55 -5.13 19.01
C ALA A 255 -3.98 -6.46 18.35
N PRO A 256 -3.67 -7.62 18.93
CA PRO A 256 -3.94 -8.93 18.34
C PRO A 256 -5.43 -9.22 18.12
N GLU A 257 -6.31 -8.45 18.79
CA GLU A 257 -7.77 -8.61 18.65
C GLU A 257 -8.36 -7.81 17.48
N ILE A 258 -7.60 -6.93 16.85
CA ILE A 258 -8.05 -6.16 15.67
C ILE A 258 -7.60 -6.88 14.40
N PRO A 259 -8.52 -7.37 13.55
CA PRO A 259 -8.15 -8.01 12.30
C PRO A 259 -7.38 -7.08 11.37
N PHE A 260 -6.36 -7.63 10.69
CA PHE A 260 -5.53 -6.90 9.74
C PHE A 260 -6.16 -6.94 8.35
N ALA A 261 -6.34 -5.79 7.72
CA ALA A 261 -6.83 -5.71 6.36
C ALA A 261 -5.79 -5.12 5.41
N LEU A 262 -6.03 -5.27 4.12
CA LEU A 262 -5.29 -4.61 3.05
C LEU A 262 -6.26 -4.11 2.01
N GLN A 263 -5.89 -3.02 1.36
CA GLN A 263 -6.58 -2.52 0.18
C GLN A 263 -5.59 -2.30 -0.94
N PHE A 264 -5.97 -2.73 -2.13
CA PHE A 264 -5.23 -2.50 -3.37
C PHE A 264 -6.12 -1.79 -4.37
N GLY A 265 -5.52 -1.12 -5.35
CA GLY A 265 -6.23 -0.75 -6.57
C GLY A 265 -6.59 -2.01 -7.39
N CYS A 266 -7.02 -1.83 -8.63
CA CYS A 266 -7.27 -2.96 -9.52
C CYS A 266 -6.01 -3.84 -9.65
N VAL A 267 -6.16 -5.15 -9.48
CA VAL A 267 -5.03 -6.10 -9.36
C VAL A 267 -4.77 -6.91 -10.64
N TRP A 268 -5.52 -6.68 -11.70
CA TRP A 268 -5.41 -7.41 -12.98
C TRP A 268 -5.23 -6.50 -14.20
N ASP A 269 -5.20 -5.18 -14.03
CA ASP A 269 -5.00 -4.24 -15.13
C ASP A 269 -3.51 -3.94 -15.40
N ALA A 270 -3.23 -3.17 -16.45
CA ALA A 270 -1.86 -2.75 -16.77
C ALA A 270 -1.20 -1.91 -15.66
N ALA A 271 -1.98 -1.19 -14.87
CA ALA A 271 -1.48 -0.38 -13.76
C ALA A 271 -1.05 -1.24 -12.56
N SER A 272 -1.57 -2.46 -12.41
CA SER A 272 -1.17 -3.40 -11.36
C SER A 272 0.31 -3.80 -11.44
N ILE A 273 0.91 -3.71 -12.63
CA ILE A 273 2.36 -3.91 -12.81
C ILE A 273 3.14 -2.77 -12.14
N ARG A 274 2.68 -1.53 -12.33
CA ARG A 274 3.26 -0.33 -11.71
C ARG A 274 3.04 -0.33 -10.20
N ARG A 275 1.84 -0.69 -9.76
CA ARG A 275 1.45 -0.86 -8.35
C ARG A 275 2.18 -2.02 -7.68
N CYS A 276 2.71 -2.98 -8.46
CA CYS A 276 3.35 -4.20 -8.00
C CYS A 276 2.38 -5.19 -7.33
N THR A 277 1.13 -5.22 -7.79
CA THR A 277 0.01 -5.93 -7.16
C THR A 277 -0.51 -7.14 -7.94
N LEU A 278 0.10 -7.53 -9.08
CA LEU A 278 -0.31 -8.78 -9.77
C LEU A 278 -0.27 -10.00 -8.83
N GLY A 279 0.75 -10.09 -7.95
CA GLY A 279 0.87 -11.12 -6.93
C GLY A 279 0.21 -10.75 -5.59
N PHE A 280 -0.93 -10.04 -5.59
CA PHE A 280 -1.56 -9.53 -4.37
C PHE A 280 -1.92 -10.61 -3.35
N ALA A 281 -2.15 -11.85 -3.77
CA ALA A 281 -2.41 -12.96 -2.87
C ALA A 281 -1.22 -13.24 -1.95
N ASP A 282 0.02 -13.21 -2.49
CA ASP A 282 1.25 -13.33 -1.68
C ASP A 282 1.42 -12.12 -0.74
N LEU A 283 1.16 -10.89 -1.24
CA LEU A 283 1.17 -9.68 -0.39
C LEU A 283 0.19 -9.78 0.78
N SER A 284 -0.90 -10.51 0.59
CA SER A 284 -2.01 -10.62 1.53
C SER A 284 -1.87 -11.79 2.51
N GLU A 285 -0.76 -12.49 2.55
CA GLU A 285 -0.59 -13.71 3.35
C GLU A 285 -1.04 -13.54 4.81
N LYS A 286 -0.73 -12.40 5.44
CA LYS A 286 -1.07 -12.09 6.83
C LYS A 286 -2.39 -11.33 7.01
N ALA A 287 -3.11 -11.01 5.94
CA ALA A 287 -4.35 -10.27 6.03
C ALA A 287 -5.55 -11.18 6.35
N ASP A 288 -6.51 -10.65 7.09
CA ASP A 288 -7.81 -11.26 7.35
C ASP A 288 -8.86 -10.83 6.31
N LEU A 289 -8.73 -9.59 5.80
CA LEU A 289 -9.58 -8.98 4.78
C LEU A 289 -8.74 -8.37 3.66
N VAL A 290 -9.13 -8.59 2.42
CA VAL A 290 -8.53 -7.96 1.24
C VAL A 290 -9.59 -7.22 0.45
N VAL A 291 -9.39 -5.93 0.22
CA VAL A 291 -10.29 -5.10 -0.59
C VAL A 291 -9.53 -4.62 -1.82
N VAL A 292 -10.20 -4.61 -2.96
CA VAL A 292 -9.66 -4.00 -4.18
C VAL A 292 -10.54 -2.82 -4.59
N ASP A 293 -9.91 -1.82 -5.19
CA ASP A 293 -10.63 -0.71 -5.80
C ASP A 293 -11.02 -1.10 -7.22
N ASP A 294 -12.32 -1.17 -7.48
CA ASP A 294 -12.88 -1.68 -8.71
C ASP A 294 -13.81 -0.64 -9.33
N ALA A 295 -13.26 0.08 -10.30
CA ALA A 295 -13.99 1.16 -10.95
C ALA A 295 -15.24 0.65 -11.68
N PRO A 296 -16.32 1.48 -11.79
CA PRO A 296 -17.59 1.09 -12.42
C PRO A 296 -17.53 0.62 -13.86
N GLY A 297 -16.40 0.73 -14.53
CA GLY A 297 -16.20 0.22 -15.90
C GLY A 297 -15.77 -1.24 -15.98
N PHE A 298 -15.45 -1.86 -14.85
CA PHE A 298 -15.01 -3.25 -14.80
C PHE A 298 -16.17 -4.22 -14.64
N ASP A 299 -15.91 -5.49 -14.97
CA ASP A 299 -16.83 -6.59 -14.72
C ASP A 299 -16.69 -7.05 -13.25
N HIS A 300 -17.61 -6.61 -12.40
CA HIS A 300 -17.53 -6.88 -10.97
C HIS A 300 -17.70 -8.34 -10.62
N ALA A 301 -18.41 -9.13 -11.42
CA ALA A 301 -18.49 -10.57 -11.24
C ALA A 301 -17.13 -11.23 -11.47
N PHE A 302 -16.46 -10.88 -12.57
CA PHE A 302 -15.10 -11.32 -12.85
C PHE A 302 -14.13 -10.89 -11.75
N SER A 303 -14.20 -9.63 -11.33
CA SER A 303 -13.32 -9.08 -10.30
C SER A 303 -13.40 -9.86 -8.99
N MET A 304 -14.64 -10.11 -8.53
CA MET A 304 -14.85 -10.82 -7.27
C MET A 304 -14.43 -12.28 -7.35
N ASP A 305 -14.72 -12.94 -8.47
CA ASP A 305 -14.31 -14.33 -8.67
C ASP A 305 -12.79 -14.47 -8.89
N TYR A 306 -12.14 -13.45 -9.47
CA TYR A 306 -10.68 -13.37 -9.55
C TYR A 306 -10.04 -13.30 -8.16
N ILE A 307 -10.57 -12.41 -7.29
CA ILE A 307 -10.07 -12.27 -5.92
C ILE A 307 -10.35 -13.57 -5.13
N ALA A 308 -11.55 -14.11 -5.22
CA ALA A 308 -11.90 -15.37 -4.58
C ALA A 308 -10.98 -16.52 -5.02
N GLY A 309 -10.67 -16.59 -6.33
CA GLY A 309 -9.76 -17.58 -6.88
C GLY A 309 -8.34 -17.45 -6.36
N ALA A 310 -7.84 -16.22 -6.23
CA ALA A 310 -6.50 -15.94 -5.72
C ALA A 310 -6.34 -16.20 -4.22
N LEU A 311 -7.39 -15.95 -3.42
CA LEU A 311 -7.37 -16.06 -1.96
C LEU A 311 -7.93 -17.39 -1.40
N ARG A 312 -8.35 -18.28 -2.28
CA ARG A 312 -9.11 -19.52 -1.97
C ARG A 312 -8.54 -20.37 -0.84
N ASP A 313 -7.22 -20.47 -0.75
CA ASP A 313 -6.56 -21.36 0.20
C ASP A 313 -6.38 -20.75 1.61
N GLY A 314 -6.70 -19.45 1.76
CA GLY A 314 -6.44 -18.71 2.99
C GLY A 314 -7.65 -18.50 3.91
N GLY A 315 -8.88 -18.82 3.47
CA GLY A 315 -10.10 -18.56 4.24
C GLY A 315 -10.34 -17.09 4.56
N LYS A 316 -9.82 -16.20 3.72
CA LYS A 316 -9.81 -14.75 3.93
C LYS A 316 -11.14 -14.13 3.48
N GLU A 317 -11.54 -13.09 4.17
CA GLU A 317 -12.59 -12.19 3.68
C GLU A 317 -12.07 -11.31 2.55
N PHE A 318 -12.96 -10.95 1.63
CA PHE A 318 -12.61 -10.01 0.56
C PHE A 318 -13.79 -9.09 0.23
N GLY A 319 -13.48 -8.02 -0.47
CA GLY A 319 -14.47 -7.02 -0.87
C GLY A 319 -13.93 -6.12 -1.97
N ASN A 320 -14.74 -5.13 -2.31
CA ASN A 320 -14.36 -4.11 -3.27
C ASN A 320 -14.69 -2.71 -2.78
N GLU A 321 -14.03 -1.73 -3.36
CA GLU A 321 -14.42 -0.33 -3.35
C GLU A 321 -15.11 0.00 -4.68
N ILE A 322 -16.29 0.60 -4.62
CA ILE A 322 -16.97 1.12 -5.80
C ILE A 322 -16.73 2.60 -5.85
N ASP A 323 -16.12 3.03 -6.91
CA ASP A 323 -15.81 4.42 -7.15
C ASP A 323 -17.08 5.29 -7.25
N GLY A 324 -16.93 6.54 -6.85
CA GLY A 324 -18.03 7.40 -6.51
C GLY A 324 -19.05 7.72 -7.60
N TYR A 325 -20.14 8.30 -7.18
CA TYR A 325 -21.27 8.69 -8.02
C TYR A 325 -20.91 9.63 -9.19
N TYR A 326 -19.72 10.27 -9.19
CA TYR A 326 -19.27 11.09 -10.33
C TYR A 326 -19.23 10.30 -11.64
N MET A 327 -19.12 8.97 -11.58
CA MET A 327 -19.20 8.11 -12.75
C MET A 327 -20.60 8.07 -13.37
N ILE A 328 -21.63 8.32 -12.58
CA ILE A 328 -23.01 8.50 -13.08
C ILE A 328 -23.12 9.88 -13.71
N GLU A 329 -22.57 10.91 -13.08
CA GLU A 329 -22.62 12.28 -13.58
C GLU A 329 -21.89 12.47 -14.90
N ASN A 330 -20.75 11.81 -15.09
CA ASN A 330 -19.99 11.86 -16.33
C ASN A 330 -20.49 10.87 -17.41
N GLY A 331 -21.52 10.07 -17.11
CA GLY A 331 -22.12 9.13 -18.05
C GLY A 331 -21.35 7.83 -18.25
N THR A 332 -20.40 7.50 -17.40
CA THR A 332 -19.66 6.23 -17.44
C THR A 332 -20.58 5.05 -17.08
N THR A 333 -21.45 5.24 -16.10
CA THR A 333 -22.49 4.27 -15.70
C THR A 333 -23.82 4.95 -15.46
N THR A 334 -24.89 4.17 -15.24
CA THR A 334 -26.19 4.68 -14.79
C THR A 334 -26.39 4.42 -13.30
N ALA A 335 -27.42 5.02 -12.70
CA ALA A 335 -27.77 4.74 -11.31
C ALA A 335 -28.11 3.27 -11.08
N GLU A 336 -28.86 2.66 -12.00
CA GLU A 336 -29.19 1.24 -11.98
C GLU A 336 -27.95 0.36 -12.13
N GLY A 337 -27.04 0.73 -13.05
CA GLY A 337 -25.76 0.04 -13.23
C GLY A 337 -24.90 0.09 -11.96
N TYR A 338 -24.88 1.23 -11.26
CA TYR A 338 -24.14 1.36 -9.99
C TYR A 338 -24.74 0.47 -8.89
N ILE A 339 -26.06 0.42 -8.76
CA ILE A 339 -26.75 -0.49 -7.83
C ILE A 339 -26.40 -1.94 -8.15
N GLU A 340 -26.51 -2.34 -9.43
CA GLU A 340 -26.27 -3.71 -9.86
C GLU A 340 -24.82 -4.13 -9.62
N GLN A 341 -23.86 -3.26 -9.81
CA GLN A 341 -22.45 -3.54 -9.47
C GLN A 341 -22.27 -3.88 -7.98
N GLY A 342 -22.90 -3.10 -7.10
CA GLY A 342 -22.86 -3.37 -5.67
C GLY A 342 -23.50 -4.70 -5.27
N LEU A 343 -24.64 -5.02 -5.85
CA LEU A 343 -25.35 -6.28 -5.63
C LEU A 343 -24.55 -7.45 -6.20
N THR A 344 -23.95 -7.30 -7.38
CA THR A 344 -23.10 -8.32 -8.01
C THR A 344 -21.92 -8.67 -7.11
N SER A 345 -21.26 -7.68 -6.52
CA SER A 345 -20.14 -7.95 -5.61
C SER A 345 -20.55 -8.82 -4.43
N TYR A 346 -21.73 -8.57 -3.84
CA TYR A 346 -22.25 -9.42 -2.74
C TYR A 346 -22.72 -10.80 -3.21
N ARG A 347 -23.30 -10.92 -4.40
CA ARG A 347 -23.65 -12.23 -4.99
C ARG A 347 -22.40 -13.08 -5.16
N HIS A 348 -21.28 -12.47 -5.53
CA HIS A 348 -19.98 -13.11 -5.71
C HIS A 348 -19.12 -13.11 -4.44
N ASN A 349 -19.76 -13.22 -3.27
CA ASN A 349 -19.15 -13.46 -1.96
C ASN A 349 -18.38 -12.31 -1.33
N ALA A 350 -18.41 -11.09 -1.85
CA ALA A 350 -17.84 -9.96 -1.13
C ALA A 350 -18.45 -9.84 0.26
N SER A 351 -17.64 -9.74 1.29
CA SER A 351 -18.08 -9.52 2.67
C SER A 351 -18.14 -8.05 3.03
N VAL A 352 -17.39 -7.22 2.30
CA VAL A 352 -17.29 -5.77 2.53
C VAL A 352 -17.35 -5.03 1.19
N GLN A 353 -18.10 -3.94 1.19
CA GLN A 353 -18.10 -3.01 0.07
C GLN A 353 -17.86 -1.60 0.59
N TYR A 354 -16.88 -0.92 0.01
CA TYR A 354 -16.62 0.48 0.25
C TYR A 354 -17.35 1.32 -0.80
N VAL A 355 -17.92 2.41 -0.35
CA VAL A 355 -18.48 3.44 -1.23
C VAL A 355 -17.66 4.70 -1.02
N ALA A 356 -16.80 4.98 -1.98
CA ALA A 356 -15.95 6.16 -1.97
C ALA A 356 -16.77 7.41 -2.33
N ASN A 357 -16.61 8.43 -1.53
CA ASN A 357 -17.18 9.75 -1.81
C ASN A 357 -16.06 10.80 -1.81
N TRP A 358 -15.60 11.17 -2.98
CA TRP A 358 -14.54 12.16 -3.17
C TRP A 358 -14.96 13.58 -2.83
N MET A 359 -16.28 13.86 -2.84
CA MET A 359 -16.78 15.21 -2.70
C MET A 359 -17.54 15.38 -1.39
N VAL A 360 -16.81 15.75 -0.35
CA VAL A 360 -17.39 16.07 0.97
C VAL A 360 -18.47 17.16 0.87
N ASP A 361 -18.34 18.07 -0.10
CA ASP A 361 -19.22 19.21 -0.32
C ASP A 361 -20.40 18.92 -1.26
N GLU A 362 -20.34 17.84 -2.07
CA GLU A 362 -21.42 17.46 -2.95
C GLU A 362 -22.56 16.79 -2.19
N PRO A 363 -23.81 17.19 -2.40
CA PRO A 363 -24.92 16.56 -1.72
C PRO A 363 -25.12 15.13 -2.24
N LEU A 364 -24.77 14.12 -1.46
CA LEU A 364 -25.23 12.74 -1.66
C LEU A 364 -26.76 12.64 -1.86
N SER A 365 -27.46 13.74 -1.61
CA SER A 365 -28.92 13.85 -1.72
C SER A 365 -29.47 13.44 -3.08
N ASN A 366 -28.72 13.65 -4.17
CA ASN A 366 -29.19 13.30 -5.51
C ASN A 366 -29.15 11.80 -5.77
N TYR A 367 -28.29 11.05 -5.06
CA TYR A 367 -28.08 9.61 -5.26
C TYR A 367 -28.31 8.79 -3.98
N GLY A 368 -28.93 9.40 -2.98
CA GLY A 368 -29.20 8.74 -1.70
C GLY A 368 -30.04 7.46 -1.83
N TYR A 369 -30.91 7.39 -2.85
CA TYR A 369 -31.70 6.20 -3.13
C TYR A 369 -30.85 5.01 -3.57
N ILE A 370 -29.73 5.23 -4.26
CA ILE A 370 -28.80 4.17 -4.67
C ILE A 370 -28.27 3.44 -3.44
N PHE A 371 -27.73 4.21 -2.50
CA PHE A 371 -27.15 3.65 -1.28
C PHE A 371 -28.18 2.96 -0.41
N SER A 372 -29.38 3.55 -0.30
CA SER A 372 -30.49 2.93 0.45
C SER A 372 -30.94 1.62 -0.20
N THR A 373 -30.97 1.52 -1.52
CA THR A 373 -31.32 0.31 -2.25
C THR A 373 -30.27 -0.77 -1.99
N VAL A 374 -29.00 -0.48 -2.20
CA VAL A 374 -27.91 -1.43 -1.96
C VAL A 374 -27.93 -1.93 -0.50
N SER A 375 -28.09 -1.03 0.47
CA SER A 375 -28.09 -1.40 1.88
C SER A 375 -29.32 -2.23 2.32
N GLN A 376 -30.48 -2.05 1.67
CA GLN A 376 -31.66 -2.84 1.96
C GLN A 376 -31.54 -4.27 1.44
N GLU A 377 -30.98 -4.43 0.25
CA GLU A 377 -30.96 -5.71 -0.45
C GLU A 377 -29.74 -6.57 -0.11
N TYR A 378 -28.58 -5.96 0.29
CA TYR A 378 -27.34 -6.71 0.43
C TYR A 378 -27.37 -7.84 1.47
N LEU A 379 -28.26 -7.77 2.47
CA LEU A 379 -28.45 -8.84 3.46
C LEU A 379 -29.21 -10.06 2.89
N GLU A 380 -30.02 -9.82 1.85
CA GLU A 380 -30.89 -10.82 1.22
C GLU A 380 -30.30 -11.39 -0.07
N VAL A 381 -29.10 -10.93 -0.46
CA VAL A 381 -28.42 -11.39 -1.67
C VAL A 381 -28.11 -12.87 -1.59
N GLU A 382 -28.62 -13.63 -2.56
CA GLU A 382 -28.29 -15.04 -2.77
C GLU A 382 -27.01 -15.16 -3.59
N GLN A 383 -26.22 -16.20 -3.31
CA GLN A 383 -25.03 -16.49 -4.10
C GLN A 383 -25.42 -17.26 -5.35
N PRO A 384 -24.82 -16.95 -6.52
CA PRO A 384 -25.05 -17.71 -7.73
C PRO A 384 -24.49 -19.13 -7.61
N GLU A 385 -24.98 -20.01 -8.46
CA GLU A 385 -24.47 -21.38 -8.56
C GLU A 385 -23.04 -21.38 -9.13
N CYS A 386 -22.14 -22.16 -8.53
CA CYS A 386 -20.79 -22.34 -9.07
C CYS A 386 -20.80 -23.37 -10.20
N VAL A 387 -20.59 -22.93 -11.43
CA VAL A 387 -20.57 -23.81 -12.60
C VAL A 387 -19.24 -24.53 -12.81
N CYS A 388 -18.16 -24.06 -12.17
CA CYS A 388 -16.79 -24.58 -12.35
C CYS A 388 -16.29 -25.45 -11.19
N GLU A 389 -17.14 -25.81 -10.22
CA GLU A 389 -16.67 -26.40 -8.97
C GLU A 389 -16.06 -27.80 -9.13
N ASP A 390 -16.61 -28.62 -10.03
CA ASP A 390 -16.24 -30.02 -10.20
C ASP A 390 -15.54 -30.34 -11.55
N ALA A 391 -15.38 -29.39 -12.45
CA ALA A 391 -14.83 -29.63 -13.79
C ALA A 391 -13.44 -29.02 -13.94
N GLU A 392 -12.39 -29.86 -13.91
CA GLU A 392 -11.02 -29.43 -14.22
C GLU A 392 -10.90 -28.73 -15.60
N THR A 393 -11.83 -29.01 -16.51
CA THR A 393 -11.87 -28.47 -17.88
C THR A 393 -12.56 -27.09 -17.98
N GLU A 394 -13.28 -26.65 -16.97
CA GLU A 394 -14.06 -25.41 -16.99
C GLU A 394 -13.45 -24.30 -16.10
N GLN A 395 -12.34 -24.59 -15.41
CA GLN A 395 -11.59 -23.56 -14.69
C GLN A 395 -10.81 -22.69 -15.68
N ILE A 396 -10.87 -21.38 -15.47
CA ILE A 396 -10.11 -20.43 -16.26
C ILE A 396 -8.71 -20.26 -15.65
N PRO A 397 -7.66 -20.80 -16.29
CA PRO A 397 -6.29 -20.60 -15.79
C PRO A 397 -5.82 -19.18 -16.11
N VAL A 398 -5.40 -18.44 -15.09
CA VAL A 398 -4.83 -17.10 -15.22
C VAL A 398 -3.35 -17.15 -14.88
N SER A 399 -2.49 -16.79 -15.84
CA SER A 399 -1.05 -16.67 -15.66
C SER A 399 -0.68 -15.21 -15.33
N LEU A 400 -0.08 -14.96 -14.17
CA LEU A 400 0.40 -13.62 -13.79
C LEU A 400 1.57 -13.17 -14.68
N LEU A 401 2.40 -14.10 -15.16
CA LEU A 401 3.47 -13.79 -16.11
C LEU A 401 2.90 -13.29 -17.45
N ARG A 402 1.86 -13.94 -17.97
CA ARG A 402 1.18 -13.47 -19.19
C ARG A 402 0.56 -12.09 -18.96
N LEU A 403 -0.10 -11.84 -17.83
CA LEU A 403 -0.62 -10.51 -17.50
C LEU A 403 0.49 -9.46 -17.45
N PHE A 404 1.63 -9.80 -16.88
CA PHE A 404 2.80 -8.92 -16.87
C PHE A 404 3.29 -8.60 -18.28
N GLU A 405 3.37 -9.60 -19.16
CA GLU A 405 3.85 -9.44 -20.53
C GLU A 405 2.89 -8.64 -21.42
N THR A 406 1.59 -8.86 -21.28
CA THR A 406 0.56 -8.23 -22.12
C THR A 406 -0.02 -6.96 -21.50
N GLY A 407 -0.08 -6.87 -20.17
CA GLY A 407 -0.74 -5.78 -19.44
C GLY A 407 -2.26 -5.74 -19.62
N ASP A 408 -2.87 -6.87 -20.04
CA ASP A 408 -4.28 -6.91 -20.43
C ASP A 408 -4.98 -8.18 -19.93
N ALA A 409 -6.05 -7.98 -19.16
CA ALA A 409 -6.88 -9.06 -18.65
C ALA A 409 -8.13 -9.34 -19.49
N ARG A 410 -8.34 -8.64 -20.61
CA ARG A 410 -9.57 -8.75 -21.43
C ARG A 410 -9.81 -10.17 -21.92
N ASP A 411 -8.77 -10.88 -22.36
CA ASP A 411 -8.89 -12.26 -22.83
C ASP A 411 -9.50 -13.16 -21.74
N TYR A 412 -9.08 -12.97 -20.48
CA TYR A 412 -9.61 -13.72 -19.34
C TYR A 412 -11.06 -13.33 -19.00
N GLN A 413 -11.39 -12.06 -19.10
CA GLN A 413 -12.75 -11.56 -18.87
C GLN A 413 -13.71 -12.09 -19.95
N ASP A 414 -13.28 -12.15 -21.21
CA ASP A 414 -14.09 -12.70 -22.30
C ASP A 414 -14.35 -14.21 -22.13
N ASP A 415 -13.34 -14.97 -21.70
CA ASP A 415 -13.49 -16.37 -21.35
C ASP A 415 -14.41 -16.56 -20.14
N TYR A 416 -14.26 -15.71 -19.12
CA TYR A 416 -15.12 -15.72 -17.93
C TYR A 416 -16.58 -15.50 -18.29
N ARG A 417 -16.89 -14.44 -19.04
CA ARG A 417 -18.28 -14.12 -19.45
C ARG A 417 -18.92 -15.26 -20.25
N ARG A 418 -18.16 -15.90 -21.12
CA ARG A 418 -18.65 -17.04 -21.89
C ARG A 418 -19.04 -18.25 -21.04
N ILE A 419 -18.38 -18.45 -19.90
CA ILE A 419 -18.62 -19.60 -18.99
C ILE A 419 -19.65 -19.22 -17.93
N SER A 420 -19.59 -18.01 -17.37
CA SER A 420 -20.45 -17.55 -16.29
C SER A 420 -21.79 -16.98 -16.72
N ASP A 421 -22.14 -17.03 -18.01
CA ASP A 421 -23.36 -16.41 -18.54
C ASP A 421 -23.51 -14.95 -18.10
N ASP A 422 -22.48 -14.13 -18.37
CA ASP A 422 -22.39 -12.70 -18.00
C ASP A 422 -22.49 -12.42 -16.48
N GLY A 423 -22.04 -13.36 -15.65
CA GLY A 423 -21.96 -13.20 -14.20
C GLY A 423 -23.20 -13.69 -13.44
N GLU A 424 -24.13 -14.38 -14.12
CA GLU A 424 -25.24 -15.06 -13.45
C GLU A 424 -24.79 -16.30 -12.66
N HIS A 425 -23.62 -16.84 -13.01
CA HIS A 425 -23.06 -18.00 -12.35
C HIS A 425 -21.68 -17.68 -11.76
N PHE A 426 -21.40 -18.27 -10.61
CA PHE A 426 -20.09 -18.21 -9.99
C PHE A 426 -19.09 -19.08 -10.79
N CYS A 427 -18.01 -18.49 -11.28
CA CYS A 427 -16.96 -19.19 -12.01
C CYS A 427 -15.63 -19.13 -11.27
N ARG A 428 -15.01 -20.27 -11.03
CA ARG A 428 -13.73 -20.34 -10.36
C ARG A 428 -12.58 -20.06 -11.31
N LEU A 429 -11.84 -19.00 -11.05
CA LEU A 429 -10.56 -18.74 -11.74
C LEU A 429 -9.42 -19.44 -10.99
N ASN A 430 -8.50 -20.01 -11.74
CA ASN A 430 -7.31 -20.66 -11.21
C ASN A 430 -6.10 -19.76 -11.44
N ILE A 431 -5.72 -18.98 -10.42
CA ILE A 431 -4.66 -18.00 -10.51
C ILE A 431 -3.31 -18.70 -10.30
N HIS A 432 -2.45 -18.67 -11.31
CA HIS A 432 -1.08 -19.17 -11.25
C HIS A 432 -0.11 -18.02 -11.08
N ASP A 433 0.52 -17.95 -9.93
CA ASP A 433 1.63 -17.01 -9.68
C ASP A 433 2.94 -17.56 -10.25
N ASP A 434 3.01 -17.61 -11.57
CA ASP A 434 4.20 -17.97 -12.32
C ASP A 434 5.17 -16.78 -12.52
N LEU A 435 4.76 -15.57 -12.13
CA LEU A 435 5.57 -14.37 -12.20
C LEU A 435 6.49 -14.20 -10.99
N THR A 436 5.94 -14.22 -9.78
CA THR A 436 6.75 -14.09 -8.56
C THR A 436 7.58 -15.34 -8.30
N ALA A 437 7.11 -16.50 -8.73
CA ALA A 437 7.83 -17.77 -8.68
C ALA A 437 8.80 -18.00 -9.84
N LYS A 438 8.86 -17.13 -10.85
CA LYS A 438 9.72 -17.34 -12.03
C LYS A 438 11.20 -17.36 -11.62
N VAL A 439 11.87 -18.41 -12.07
CA VAL A 439 13.31 -18.62 -11.88
C VAL A 439 13.98 -18.68 -13.24
N TYR A 440 15.14 -18.06 -13.37
CA TYR A 440 15.94 -18.11 -14.59
C TYR A 440 16.94 -19.26 -14.54
N PRO A 441 17.35 -19.83 -15.72
CA PRO A 441 18.14 -21.05 -15.78
C PRO A 441 19.47 -21.01 -15.04
N ASN A 442 20.13 -19.84 -15.00
CA ASN A 442 21.43 -19.67 -14.35
C ASN A 442 21.32 -19.12 -12.92
N SER A 443 20.10 -18.91 -12.41
CA SER A 443 19.91 -18.51 -11.02
C SER A 443 20.13 -19.70 -10.09
N VAL A 444 20.66 -19.43 -8.89
CA VAL A 444 20.79 -20.43 -7.82
C VAL A 444 19.45 -20.57 -7.10
N ALA A 445 18.51 -21.27 -7.72
CA ALA A 445 17.19 -21.49 -7.18
C ALA A 445 17.24 -22.23 -5.84
N GLY A 446 16.53 -21.76 -4.82
CA GLY A 446 16.30 -22.43 -3.55
C GLY A 446 17.03 -21.85 -2.34
N ARG A 447 17.71 -20.72 -2.45
CA ARG A 447 18.11 -19.94 -1.28
C ARG A 447 16.89 -19.17 -0.79
N ASP A 448 16.56 -19.30 0.49
CA ASP A 448 15.59 -18.43 1.15
C ASP A 448 16.06 -16.99 0.98
N ILE A 449 15.33 -16.25 0.14
CA ILE A 449 15.62 -14.84 -0.13
C ILE A 449 15.02 -14.07 1.05
N GLN A 450 15.76 -13.93 2.13
CA GLN A 450 15.50 -12.89 3.09
C GLN A 450 16.03 -11.58 2.51
N ILE A 451 15.13 -10.73 2.05
CA ILE A 451 15.42 -9.30 2.05
C ILE A 451 15.47 -8.96 3.54
N ASP A 452 16.68 -8.72 4.06
CA ASP A 452 16.86 -8.37 5.46
C ASP A 452 16.00 -7.15 5.75
N VAL A 453 14.84 -7.36 6.32
CA VAL A 453 14.06 -6.31 6.95
C VAL A 453 14.88 -5.89 8.13
N ILE A 454 15.57 -4.77 7.99
CA ILE A 454 16.49 -4.25 8.97
C ILE A 454 15.74 -4.15 10.29
N THR A 455 16.24 -4.86 11.28
CA THR A 455 15.66 -4.86 12.61
C THR A 455 16.00 -3.54 13.33
N PRO A 456 15.23 -3.13 14.35
CA PRO A 456 15.59 -1.97 15.18
C PRO A 456 17.03 -2.00 15.71
N ALA A 457 17.59 -3.19 15.92
CA ALA A 457 18.98 -3.38 16.32
C ALA A 457 19.99 -3.04 15.21
N ASP A 458 19.59 -3.21 13.93
CA ASP A 458 20.46 -2.87 12.81
C ASP A 458 20.43 -1.37 12.54
N VAL A 459 19.28 -0.73 12.74
CA VAL A 459 19.13 0.74 12.69
C VAL A 459 19.99 1.38 13.78
N GLN A 460 19.94 0.87 15.01
CA GLN A 460 20.81 1.35 16.10
C GLN A 460 22.30 1.22 15.77
N LYS A 461 22.72 0.10 15.18
CA LYS A 461 24.10 -0.09 14.76
C LYS A 461 24.54 0.84 13.64
N GLU A 462 23.62 1.20 12.71
CA GLU A 462 23.92 2.18 11.67
C GLU A 462 23.96 3.61 12.24
N GLU A 463 23.07 3.96 13.14
CA GLU A 463 23.09 5.26 13.84
C GLU A 463 24.36 5.41 14.71
N GLU A 464 24.78 4.37 15.41
CA GLU A 464 26.05 4.34 16.14
C GLU A 464 27.24 4.52 15.21
N LYS A 465 27.25 3.84 14.05
CA LYS A 465 28.30 3.98 13.03
C LYS A 465 28.33 5.40 12.43
N LYS A 466 27.15 5.99 12.17
CA LYS A 466 27.03 7.36 11.66
C LYS A 466 27.52 8.37 12.71
N SER A 467 27.12 8.22 13.96
CA SER A 467 27.58 9.05 15.08
C SER A 467 29.09 8.97 15.29
N VAL A 468 29.68 7.76 15.22
CA VAL A 468 31.14 7.57 15.31
C VAL A 468 31.84 8.22 14.13
N LYS A 469 31.31 8.12 12.92
CA LYS A 469 31.85 8.73 11.71
C LYS A 469 31.79 10.25 11.75
N ASP A 470 30.66 10.81 12.22
CA ASP A 470 30.47 12.25 12.39
C ASP A 470 31.37 12.81 13.48
N THR A 471 31.53 12.07 14.59
CA THR A 471 32.48 12.43 15.65
C THR A 471 33.91 12.37 15.15
N ALA A 472 34.28 11.35 14.37
CA ALA A 472 35.60 11.24 13.77
C ALA A 472 35.89 12.36 12.76
N MET A 473 34.89 12.77 11.94
CA MET A 473 35.01 13.89 11.03
C MET A 473 35.13 15.22 11.78
N ALA A 474 34.37 15.42 12.86
CA ALA A 474 34.46 16.60 13.69
C ALA A 474 35.83 16.70 14.39
N VAL A 475 36.37 15.60 14.90
CA VAL A 475 37.72 15.54 15.51
C VAL A 475 38.79 15.79 14.45
N ALA A 476 38.63 15.24 13.25
CA ALA A 476 39.58 15.50 12.13
C ALA A 476 39.56 16.98 11.69
N ALA A 477 38.36 17.60 11.63
CA ALA A 477 38.20 19.01 11.31
C ALA A 477 38.83 19.93 12.39
N LEU A 478 38.63 19.59 13.66
CA LEU A 478 39.26 20.28 14.79
C LEU A 478 40.80 20.12 14.77
N GLY A 479 41.29 18.92 14.46
CA GLY A 479 42.72 18.67 14.28
C GLY A 479 43.33 19.44 13.13
N ALA A 480 42.63 19.54 11.99
CA ALA A 480 43.06 20.37 10.84
C ALA A 480 43.05 21.87 11.16
N ALA A 481 42.04 22.36 11.88
CA ALA A 481 41.98 23.75 12.33
C ALA A 481 43.09 24.09 13.32
N ALA A 482 43.40 23.17 14.24
CA ALA A 482 44.53 23.33 15.17
C ALA A 482 45.87 23.33 14.47
N ALA A 483 46.07 22.49 13.43
CA ALA A 483 47.29 22.47 12.60
C ALA A 483 47.44 23.76 11.78
N ILE A 484 46.37 24.32 11.23
CA ILE A 484 46.35 25.60 10.52
C ILE A 484 46.69 26.75 11.48
N LEU A 485 46.15 26.77 12.70
CA LEU A 485 46.49 27.73 13.73
C LEU A 485 47.97 27.65 14.17
N ALA A 486 48.51 26.43 14.34
CA ALA A 486 49.91 26.21 14.69
C ALA A 486 50.85 26.67 13.58
N LEU A 487 50.52 26.43 12.29
CA LEU A 487 51.22 26.92 11.14
C LEU A 487 51.16 28.48 11.03
N GLY A 488 49.99 29.08 11.31
CA GLY A 488 49.81 30.52 11.32
C GLY A 488 50.63 31.21 12.42
N VAL A 489 50.74 30.61 13.61
CA VAL A 489 51.60 31.10 14.70
C VAL A 489 53.09 30.94 14.36
N ALA A 490 53.47 29.79 13.78
CA ALA A 490 54.87 29.58 13.33
C ALA A 490 55.30 30.56 12.24
N VAL A 491 54.41 30.85 11.27
CA VAL A 491 54.68 31.87 10.22
C VAL A 491 54.78 33.26 10.84
N LYS A 492 53.95 33.60 11.83
CA LYS A 492 53.98 34.89 12.50
C LYS A 492 55.25 35.11 13.34
N VAL A 493 55.75 34.04 13.99
CA VAL A 493 57.03 34.10 14.70
C VAL A 493 58.22 34.19 13.74
N PHE A 494 58.16 33.54 12.57
CA PHE A 494 59.23 33.57 11.58
C PHE A 494 59.34 34.92 10.83
N PHE A 495 58.29 35.71 10.73
CA PHE A 495 58.30 37.04 10.10
C PHE A 495 58.52 38.20 11.08
N SER A 496 58.26 37.98 12.40
CA SER A 496 58.53 39.03 13.41
C SER A 496 60.01 39.19 13.77
N ASP A 497 60.86 38.21 13.50
CA ASP A 497 62.30 38.27 13.74
C ASP A 497 63.14 38.87 12.59
N ARG A 498 62.50 39.41 11.55
CA ARG A 498 63.22 39.99 10.39
C ARG A 498 63.14 41.51 10.30
N ASP A 499 62.40 42.18 11.17
CA ASP A 499 62.29 43.66 11.11
C ASP A 499 63.15 44.38 12.16
N ASP A 500 64.00 43.67 12.92
CA ASP A 500 64.99 44.29 13.83
C ASP A 500 66.43 43.88 13.47
N LYS A 501 66.87 44.29 12.25
CA LYS A 501 68.33 44.48 11.98
C LYS A 501 68.51 45.46 10.83
#